data_4fb4ed7a2408a706ff51b48eeecf2f12
#
_entry.id   4fb4ed7a2408a706ff51b48eeecf2f12
#
_cell.length_a   1.000
_cell.length_b   1.000
_cell.length_c   1.000
_cell.angle_alpha   90.00
_cell.angle_beta   90.00
_cell.angle_gamma   90.00
#
_symmetry.space_group_name_H-M   'P 1'
#
loop_
_entity.id
_entity.type
_entity.pdbx_description
1 polymer ?
#
loop_
_entity_poly.entity_id
_entity_poly.type
_entity_poly.pdbx_seq_one_letter_code
_entity_poly.pdbx_strand_id
1 'polypeptide(L)'
;EMLRSLVGSEMCIRDRFKTVLSKPEFKDYSAGIVIQAYLPDAYDFQTELLEFAKARVAEGGAPLKMRLVKGCNLEMETVISSLRGWPNPILSTKTEVDANYLHILERALLPENAKALHIGVASHNLFTIAYAYLLSQKNGSSEYMTFEMLEGMADHVWRAQSQLGNHIILYAPVVKDEHFLNAVSYLVRRMDENTAPDNFLTHSFNLKPGTDTWNFLQKQFEEAYHKKDSVSHTPTRTQNRLLSYSPVPPSDLMRNEPDTDFDLPQNQEWVRKIFAKWKKSSDDTPEIIPL
;
A
#
# COMPACT_ATOMS: atom_id res chain seq x y z
N GLU A 1 6.02 -13.61 18.18
CA GLU A 1 5.98 -13.11 16.80
C GLU A 1 6.43 -11.65 16.82
N MET A 2 7.62 -11.38 16.29
CA MET A 2 8.06 -9.99 16.10
C MET A 2 7.09 -9.30 15.12
N LEU A 3 6.49 -8.20 15.56
CA LEU A 3 5.74 -7.28 14.70
C LEU A 3 6.70 -6.81 13.59
N ARG A 4 6.58 -7.39 12.41
CA ARG A 4 7.30 -6.91 11.22
C ARG A 4 6.60 -5.66 10.71
N SER A 5 7.38 -4.64 10.33
CA SER A 5 6.84 -3.53 9.57
C SER A 5 6.12 -4.07 8.33
N LEU A 6 4.96 -3.52 8.02
CA LEU A 6 4.21 -3.93 6.83
C LEU A 6 4.98 -3.66 5.53
N VAL A 7 5.80 -2.62 5.50
CA VAL A 7 6.65 -2.31 4.34
C VAL A 7 7.53 -3.50 3.95
N GLY A 8 8.19 -4.13 4.92
CA GLY A 8 9.01 -5.30 4.62
C GLY A 8 8.19 -6.54 4.25
N SER A 9 7.03 -6.71 4.87
CA SER A 9 6.12 -7.80 4.49
C SER A 9 5.55 -7.58 3.08
N GLU A 10 5.31 -6.35 2.66
CA GLU A 10 4.85 -6.05 1.30
C GLU A 10 5.88 -6.39 0.23
N MET A 11 7.15 -6.02 0.40
CA MET A 11 8.20 -6.41 -0.54
C MET A 11 8.26 -7.94 -0.70
N CYS A 12 8.24 -8.69 0.42
CA CYS A 12 8.20 -10.15 0.38
C CYS A 12 6.93 -10.70 -0.31
N ILE A 13 5.78 -10.07 -0.11
CA ILE A 13 4.52 -10.45 -0.75
C ILE A 13 4.58 -10.22 -2.26
N ARG A 14 5.11 -9.08 -2.69
CA ARG A 14 5.32 -8.71 -4.11
C ARG A 14 6.16 -9.76 -4.84
N ASP A 15 7.32 -10.11 -4.27
CA ASP A 15 8.23 -11.09 -4.86
C ASP A 15 7.62 -12.50 -4.91
N ARG A 16 6.95 -12.92 -3.83
CA ARG A 16 6.25 -14.21 -3.79
C ARG A 16 5.11 -14.27 -4.77
N PHE A 17 4.33 -13.19 -4.90
CA PHE A 17 3.23 -13.11 -5.85
C PHE A 17 3.72 -13.33 -7.28
N LYS A 18 4.73 -12.58 -7.72
CA LYS A 18 5.33 -12.75 -9.05
C LYS A 18 5.93 -14.16 -9.23
N THR A 19 6.70 -14.64 -8.26
CA THR A 19 7.35 -15.96 -8.31
C THR A 19 6.35 -17.11 -8.42
N VAL A 20 5.26 -17.06 -7.65
CA VAL A 20 4.23 -18.13 -7.70
C VAL A 20 3.47 -18.07 -9.02
N LEU A 21 3.05 -16.91 -9.46
CA LEU A 21 2.25 -16.75 -10.68
C LEU A 21 3.06 -16.93 -11.98
N SER A 22 4.38 -16.95 -11.89
CA SER A 22 5.27 -17.30 -13.03
C SER A 22 5.32 -18.80 -13.31
N LYS A 23 4.78 -19.65 -12.42
CA LYS A 23 4.76 -21.08 -12.63
C LYS A 23 3.66 -21.46 -13.64
N PRO A 24 3.95 -22.43 -14.56
CA PRO A 24 3.01 -22.82 -15.60
C PRO A 24 1.63 -23.23 -15.11
N GLU A 25 1.55 -23.93 -13.95
CA GLU A 25 0.31 -24.38 -13.36
C GLU A 25 -0.65 -23.27 -12.94
N PHE A 26 -0.15 -22.04 -12.77
CA PHE A 26 -0.96 -20.86 -12.43
C PHE A 26 -1.22 -19.92 -13.61
N LYS A 27 -0.90 -20.34 -14.85
CA LYS A 27 -1.06 -19.49 -16.03
C LYS A 27 -2.49 -18.97 -16.19
N ASP A 28 -3.48 -19.80 -15.95
CA ASP A 28 -4.90 -19.47 -16.11
C ASP A 28 -5.56 -18.96 -14.82
N TYR A 29 -4.77 -18.76 -13.76
CA TYR A 29 -5.28 -18.31 -12.48
C TYR A 29 -5.23 -16.79 -12.36
N SER A 30 -6.41 -16.15 -12.28
CA SER A 30 -6.52 -14.72 -12.02
C SER A 30 -6.39 -14.46 -10.52
N ALA A 31 -5.27 -13.89 -10.12
CA ALA A 31 -4.97 -13.55 -8.73
C ALA A 31 -4.95 -12.04 -8.53
N GLY A 32 -5.10 -11.60 -7.27
CA GLY A 32 -5.04 -10.19 -6.90
C GLY A 32 -4.02 -9.88 -5.82
N ILE A 33 -3.51 -8.65 -5.86
CA ILE A 33 -2.61 -8.09 -4.84
C ILE A 33 -3.06 -6.69 -4.46
N VAL A 34 -2.76 -6.27 -3.23
CA VAL A 34 -3.08 -4.93 -2.72
C VAL A 34 -1.93 -3.97 -3.01
N ILE A 35 -2.24 -2.75 -3.43
CA ILE A 35 -1.32 -1.62 -3.53
C ILE A 35 -1.78 -0.55 -2.55
N GLN A 36 -0.87 -0.10 -1.69
CA GLN A 36 -1.12 0.90 -0.66
C GLN A 36 -0.53 2.25 -1.06
N ALA A 37 -1.39 3.20 -1.41
CA ALA A 37 -0.97 4.51 -1.94
C ALA A 37 -0.24 5.41 -0.93
N TYR A 38 -0.27 5.09 0.37
CA TYR A 38 0.49 5.85 1.37
C TYR A 38 2.01 5.59 1.31
N LEU A 39 2.45 4.56 0.57
CA LEU A 39 3.86 4.29 0.32
C LEU A 39 4.34 5.06 -0.91
N PRO A 40 5.45 5.78 -0.84
CA PRO A 40 5.99 6.52 -1.97
C PRO A 40 6.24 5.63 -3.20
N ASP A 41 6.80 4.42 -3.01
CA ASP A 41 7.15 3.48 -4.07
C ASP A 41 5.96 2.68 -4.64
N ALA A 42 4.74 2.95 -4.18
CA ALA A 42 3.54 2.26 -4.65
C ALA A 42 3.30 2.43 -6.16
N TYR A 43 3.65 3.60 -6.70
CA TYR A 43 3.56 3.88 -8.13
C TYR A 43 4.59 3.06 -8.94
N ASP A 44 5.82 2.95 -8.46
CA ASP A 44 6.85 2.14 -9.11
C ASP A 44 6.51 0.66 -9.05
N PHE A 45 5.98 0.19 -7.93
CA PHE A 45 5.47 -1.17 -7.82
C PHE A 45 4.32 -1.44 -8.80
N GLN A 46 3.41 -0.48 -9.01
CA GLN A 46 2.38 -0.63 -10.04
C GLN A 46 3.01 -0.78 -11.44
N THR A 47 4.12 -0.08 -11.72
CA THR A 47 4.84 -0.21 -13.00
C THR A 47 5.31 -1.65 -13.22
N GLU A 48 6.02 -2.20 -12.25
CA GLU A 48 6.49 -3.59 -12.29
C GLU A 48 5.33 -4.60 -12.43
N LEU A 49 4.25 -4.36 -11.72
CA LEU A 49 3.09 -5.25 -11.76
C LEU A 49 2.37 -5.19 -13.12
N LEU A 50 2.28 -4.00 -13.72
CA LEU A 50 1.72 -3.80 -15.05
C LEU A 50 2.56 -4.49 -16.14
N GLU A 51 3.88 -4.38 -16.07
CA GLU A 51 4.78 -5.06 -17.00
C GLU A 51 4.62 -6.58 -16.89
N PHE A 52 4.61 -7.11 -15.67
CA PHE A 52 4.39 -8.52 -15.41
C PHE A 52 3.02 -9.01 -15.90
N ALA A 53 1.94 -8.26 -15.63
CA ALA A 53 0.59 -8.62 -16.06
C ALA A 53 0.44 -8.58 -17.58
N LYS A 54 1.01 -7.56 -18.26
CA LYS A 54 0.99 -7.44 -19.72
C LYS A 54 1.75 -8.57 -20.41
N ALA A 55 2.95 -8.91 -19.92
CA ALA A 55 3.73 -10.03 -20.44
C ALA A 55 2.94 -11.35 -20.29
N ARG A 56 2.35 -11.59 -19.12
CA ARG A 56 1.54 -12.76 -18.87
C ARG A 56 0.33 -12.90 -19.82
N VAL A 57 -0.42 -11.79 -20.02
CA VAL A 57 -1.57 -11.79 -20.94
C VAL A 57 -1.13 -11.98 -22.38
N ALA A 58 -0.01 -11.38 -22.81
CA ALA A 58 0.56 -11.58 -24.14
C ALA A 58 0.94 -13.04 -24.42
N GLU A 59 1.34 -13.79 -23.40
CA GLU A 59 1.60 -15.23 -23.46
C GLU A 59 0.33 -16.09 -23.37
N GLY A 60 -0.86 -15.47 -23.34
CA GLY A 60 -2.16 -16.14 -23.24
C GLY A 60 -2.51 -16.58 -21.81
N GLY A 61 -1.93 -15.96 -20.78
CA GLY A 61 -2.31 -16.17 -19.38
C GLY A 61 -3.47 -15.27 -18.95
N ALA A 62 -4.07 -15.60 -17.80
CA ALA A 62 -5.17 -14.82 -17.24
C ALA A 62 -4.71 -13.44 -16.77
N PRO A 63 -5.56 -12.39 -16.87
CA PRO A 63 -5.28 -11.07 -16.29
C PRO A 63 -5.18 -11.14 -14.77
N LEU A 64 -4.46 -10.20 -14.21
CA LEU A 64 -4.32 -10.04 -12.76
C LEU A 64 -5.25 -8.93 -12.25
N LYS A 65 -5.40 -8.85 -10.92
CA LYS A 65 -6.14 -7.78 -10.27
C LYS A 65 -5.26 -7.06 -9.24
N MET A 66 -5.31 -5.75 -9.23
CA MET A 66 -4.81 -4.96 -8.11
C MET A 66 -5.97 -4.34 -7.34
N ARG A 67 -5.90 -4.37 -6.02
CA ARG A 67 -6.76 -3.60 -5.14
C ARG A 67 -6.01 -2.36 -4.69
N LEU A 68 -6.51 -1.18 -5.07
CA LEU A 68 -5.92 0.09 -4.68
C LEU A 68 -6.55 0.59 -3.39
N VAL A 69 -5.75 0.72 -2.35
CA VAL A 69 -6.14 1.29 -1.05
C VAL A 69 -5.26 2.50 -0.72
N LYS A 70 -5.73 3.38 0.17
CA LYS A 70 -4.88 4.49 0.67
C LYS A 70 -3.80 3.96 1.60
N GLY A 71 -4.15 3.15 2.56
CA GLY A 71 -3.29 2.51 3.55
C GLY A 71 -4.03 2.37 4.87
N CYS A 72 -3.70 1.36 5.66
CA CYS A 72 -4.51 1.00 6.83
C CYS A 72 -3.74 0.88 8.14
N ASN A 73 -2.45 1.19 8.18
CA ASN A 73 -1.61 1.00 9.37
C ASN A 73 -0.70 2.19 9.65
N LEU A 74 -1.18 3.38 9.39
CA LEU A 74 -0.45 4.64 9.54
C LEU A 74 0.17 4.80 10.93
N GLU A 75 -0.62 4.59 11.99
CA GLU A 75 -0.17 4.71 13.37
C GLU A 75 0.86 3.63 13.71
N MET A 76 0.64 2.40 13.28
CA MET A 76 1.54 1.28 13.52
C MET A 76 2.91 1.52 12.86
N GLU A 77 2.94 1.96 11.60
CA GLU A 77 4.18 2.29 10.90
C GLU A 77 4.94 3.42 11.60
N THR A 78 4.22 4.45 12.04
CA THR A 78 4.78 5.58 12.79
C THR A 78 5.41 5.12 14.11
N VAL A 79 4.70 4.30 14.89
CA VAL A 79 5.19 3.78 16.18
C VAL A 79 6.41 2.87 15.97
N ILE A 80 6.35 1.92 15.05
CA ILE A 80 7.46 1.00 14.77
C ILE A 80 8.70 1.78 14.32
N SER A 81 8.52 2.73 13.42
CA SER A 81 9.63 3.56 12.92
C SER A 81 10.28 4.36 14.04
N SER A 82 9.46 4.97 14.91
CA SER A 82 9.94 5.71 16.07
C SER A 82 10.72 4.82 17.04
N LEU A 83 10.20 3.64 17.38
CA LEU A 83 10.84 2.69 18.31
C LEU A 83 12.18 2.16 17.78
N ARG A 84 12.33 2.04 16.46
CA ARG A 84 13.53 1.50 15.80
C ARG A 84 14.49 2.56 15.30
N GLY A 85 14.16 3.84 15.46
CA GLY A 85 14.94 4.95 14.94
C GLY A 85 14.95 5.03 13.41
N TRP A 86 13.95 4.46 12.73
CA TRP A 86 13.83 4.47 11.28
C TRP A 86 13.07 5.70 10.78
N PRO A 87 13.34 6.18 9.56
CA PRO A 87 12.44 7.11 8.89
C PRO A 87 11.04 6.50 8.73
N ASN A 88 9.99 7.32 8.87
CA ASN A 88 8.65 6.87 8.61
C ASN A 88 8.51 6.49 7.12
N PRO A 89 8.04 5.28 6.78
CA PRO A 89 7.99 4.81 5.40
C PRO A 89 6.88 5.42 4.55
N ILE A 90 5.93 6.10 5.17
CA ILE A 90 4.73 6.61 4.51
C ILE A 90 4.87 8.07 4.08
N LEU A 91 4.07 8.47 3.11
CA LEU A 91 3.93 9.87 2.71
C LEU A 91 3.47 10.73 3.89
N SER A 92 3.98 11.96 3.96
CA SER A 92 3.88 12.79 5.16
C SER A 92 2.52 13.44 5.37
N THR A 93 1.73 13.60 4.32
CA THR A 93 0.42 14.28 4.38
C THR A 93 -0.68 13.48 3.70
N LYS A 94 -1.92 13.63 4.21
CA LYS A 94 -3.10 13.05 3.58
C LYS A 94 -3.25 13.47 2.11
N THR A 95 -2.94 14.73 1.80
CA THR A 95 -3.01 15.24 0.41
C THR A 95 -2.03 14.48 -0.50
N GLU A 96 -0.83 14.13 -0.02
CA GLU A 96 0.11 13.32 -0.79
C GLU A 96 -0.37 11.88 -0.99
N VAL A 97 -0.97 11.28 0.03
CA VAL A 97 -1.56 9.94 -0.07
C VAL A 97 -2.72 9.94 -1.08
N ASP A 98 -3.60 10.92 -0.99
CA ASP A 98 -4.72 11.08 -1.91
C ASP A 98 -4.23 11.35 -3.35
N ALA A 99 -3.21 12.17 -3.51
CA ALA A 99 -2.58 12.46 -4.80
C ALA A 99 -1.94 11.22 -5.43
N ASN A 100 -1.17 10.45 -4.67
CA ASN A 100 -0.57 9.20 -5.14
C ASN A 100 -1.65 8.17 -5.51
N TYR A 101 -2.73 8.10 -4.72
CA TYR A 101 -3.88 7.25 -5.04
C TYR A 101 -4.49 7.61 -6.40
N LEU A 102 -4.72 8.89 -6.67
CA LEU A 102 -5.26 9.37 -7.95
C LEU A 102 -4.30 9.10 -9.11
N HIS A 103 -2.99 9.28 -8.91
CA HIS A 103 -1.97 9.00 -9.91
C HIS A 103 -1.96 7.53 -10.32
N ILE A 104 -1.96 6.62 -9.34
CA ILE A 104 -2.03 5.17 -9.56
C ILE A 104 -3.35 4.78 -10.23
N LEU A 105 -4.47 5.38 -9.81
CA LEU A 105 -5.80 5.14 -10.37
C LEU A 105 -5.90 5.53 -11.84
N GLU A 106 -5.43 6.70 -12.21
CA GLU A 106 -5.45 7.18 -13.60
C GLU A 106 -4.71 6.23 -14.52
N ARG A 107 -3.50 5.84 -14.15
CA ARG A 107 -2.69 4.91 -14.94
C ARG A 107 -3.34 3.52 -15.04
N ALA A 108 -3.97 3.04 -13.97
CA ALA A 108 -4.66 1.76 -13.98
C ALA A 108 -5.84 1.73 -14.94
N LEU A 109 -6.56 2.84 -15.07
CA LEU A 109 -7.75 2.95 -15.91
C LEU A 109 -7.45 3.27 -17.38
N LEU A 110 -6.19 3.39 -17.79
CA LEU A 110 -5.83 3.43 -19.21
C LEU A 110 -6.20 2.09 -19.86
N PRO A 111 -6.86 2.08 -21.04
CA PRO A 111 -7.39 0.86 -21.67
C PRO A 111 -6.34 -0.24 -21.87
N GLU A 112 -5.12 0.14 -22.23
CA GLU A 112 -3.98 -0.78 -22.44
C GLU A 112 -3.45 -1.40 -21.15
N ASN A 113 -3.73 -0.78 -19.99
CA ASN A 113 -3.35 -1.27 -18.67
C ASN A 113 -4.47 -2.10 -18.05
N ALA A 114 -5.70 -1.58 -18.11
CA ALA A 114 -6.86 -2.15 -17.45
C ALA A 114 -7.16 -3.59 -17.93
N LYS A 115 -6.93 -3.88 -19.23
CA LYS A 115 -7.12 -5.23 -19.80
C LYS A 115 -6.23 -6.29 -19.19
N ALA A 116 -5.01 -5.94 -18.78
CA ALA A 116 -4.06 -6.88 -18.22
C ALA A 116 -4.09 -6.90 -16.67
N LEU A 117 -4.35 -5.74 -16.07
CA LEU A 117 -4.38 -5.56 -14.62
C LEU A 117 -5.67 -4.86 -14.22
N HIS A 118 -6.69 -5.65 -13.88
CA HIS A 118 -7.97 -5.15 -13.40
C HIS A 118 -7.79 -4.38 -12.10
N ILE A 119 -8.64 -3.38 -11.84
CA ILE A 119 -8.54 -2.57 -10.64
C ILE A 119 -9.76 -2.73 -9.72
N GLY A 120 -9.49 -2.94 -8.43
CA GLY A 120 -10.42 -2.75 -7.33
C GLY A 120 -10.20 -1.38 -6.67
N VAL A 121 -11.15 -0.48 -6.84
CA VAL A 121 -11.10 0.88 -6.28
C VAL A 121 -11.66 0.83 -4.86
N ALA A 122 -10.78 0.75 -3.87
CA ALA A 122 -11.17 0.68 -2.46
C ALA A 122 -11.27 2.10 -1.88
N SER A 123 -12.48 2.63 -1.78
CA SER A 123 -12.74 3.98 -1.26
C SER A 123 -14.19 4.14 -0.82
N HIS A 124 -14.41 4.96 0.22
CA HIS A 124 -15.72 5.49 0.63
C HIS A 124 -15.88 6.98 0.27
N ASN A 125 -14.82 7.62 -0.24
CA ASN A 125 -14.84 9.03 -0.59
C ASN A 125 -15.60 9.24 -1.89
N LEU A 126 -16.71 9.98 -1.84
CA LEU A 126 -17.60 10.21 -2.98
C LEU A 126 -16.89 10.87 -4.17
N PHE A 127 -15.96 11.81 -3.92
CA PHE A 127 -15.21 12.47 -4.99
C PHE A 127 -14.29 11.49 -5.71
N THR A 128 -13.58 10.64 -4.96
CA THR A 128 -12.73 9.58 -5.52
C THR A 128 -13.56 8.55 -6.32
N ILE A 129 -14.72 8.13 -5.78
CA ILE A 129 -15.63 7.19 -6.43
C ILE A 129 -16.18 7.79 -7.74
N ALA A 130 -16.68 9.03 -7.70
CA ALA A 130 -17.21 9.72 -8.88
C ALA A 130 -16.12 9.90 -9.93
N TYR A 131 -14.90 10.28 -9.52
CA TYR A 131 -13.79 10.44 -10.42
C TYR A 131 -13.42 9.11 -11.12
N ALA A 132 -13.27 8.01 -10.35
CA ALA A 132 -13.00 6.69 -10.90
C ALA A 132 -14.08 6.23 -11.87
N TYR A 133 -15.36 6.44 -11.52
CA TYR A 133 -16.49 6.12 -12.39
C TYR A 133 -16.42 6.87 -13.72
N LEU A 134 -16.32 8.19 -13.68
CA LEU A 134 -16.30 9.04 -14.88
C LEU A 134 -15.06 8.74 -15.76
N LEU A 135 -13.91 8.52 -15.13
CA LEU A 135 -12.68 8.20 -15.83
C LEU A 135 -12.76 6.83 -16.51
N SER A 136 -13.32 5.83 -15.85
CA SER A 136 -13.50 4.49 -16.42
C SER A 136 -14.45 4.50 -17.62
N GLN A 137 -15.53 5.28 -17.55
CA GLN A 137 -16.46 5.48 -18.67
C GLN A 137 -15.77 6.18 -19.84
N LYS A 138 -15.05 7.28 -19.58
CA LYS A 138 -14.30 8.03 -20.58
C LYS A 138 -13.28 7.15 -21.32
N ASN A 139 -12.61 6.28 -20.60
CA ASN A 139 -11.56 5.41 -21.14
C ASN A 139 -12.09 4.07 -21.68
N GLY A 140 -13.38 3.76 -21.53
CA GLY A 140 -13.95 2.46 -21.90
C GLY A 140 -13.35 1.29 -21.12
N SER A 141 -12.97 1.52 -19.85
CA SER A 141 -12.33 0.53 -18.96
C SER A 141 -13.21 0.07 -17.81
N SER A 142 -14.50 0.38 -17.83
CA SER A 142 -15.43 0.10 -16.72
C SER A 142 -15.60 -1.41 -16.44
N GLU A 143 -15.49 -2.25 -17.45
CA GLU A 143 -15.58 -3.71 -17.29
C GLU A 143 -14.39 -4.31 -16.50
N TYR A 144 -13.26 -3.60 -16.45
CA TYR A 144 -12.04 -4.02 -15.73
C TYR A 144 -11.93 -3.41 -14.34
N MET A 145 -12.96 -2.67 -13.90
CA MET A 145 -12.99 -1.98 -12.61
C MET A 145 -14.10 -2.54 -11.71
N THR A 146 -13.77 -2.68 -10.42
CA THR A 146 -14.75 -2.95 -9.35
C THR A 146 -14.60 -1.90 -8.27
N PHE A 147 -15.71 -1.47 -7.66
CA PHE A 147 -15.66 -0.72 -6.41
C PHE A 147 -15.60 -1.69 -5.23
N GLU A 148 -14.73 -1.41 -4.27
CA GLU A 148 -14.52 -2.26 -3.11
C GLU A 148 -14.79 -1.44 -1.85
N MET A 149 -15.77 -1.84 -1.06
CA MET A 149 -16.24 -1.08 0.09
C MET A 149 -16.36 -1.99 1.31
N LEU A 150 -16.31 -1.40 2.48
CA LEU A 150 -16.52 -2.13 3.73
C LEU A 150 -18.03 -2.25 4.00
N GLU A 151 -18.47 -3.44 4.34
CA GLU A 151 -19.85 -3.68 4.74
C GLU A 151 -20.18 -2.94 6.03
N GLY A 152 -21.40 -2.39 6.12
CA GLY A 152 -21.86 -1.61 7.27
C GLY A 152 -21.33 -0.19 7.34
N MET A 153 -20.50 0.22 6.37
CA MET A 153 -19.98 1.59 6.26
C MET A 153 -20.48 2.22 4.95
N ALA A 154 -21.22 3.33 5.05
CA ALA A 154 -21.74 4.04 3.89
C ALA A 154 -22.62 3.19 2.95
N ASP A 155 -23.58 2.45 3.48
CA ASP A 155 -24.48 1.57 2.74
C ASP A 155 -25.24 2.28 1.61
N HIS A 156 -25.60 3.55 1.82
CA HIS A 156 -26.27 4.36 0.81
C HIS A 156 -25.38 4.60 -0.43
N VAL A 157 -24.06 4.64 -0.26
CA VAL A 157 -23.12 4.87 -1.37
C VAL A 157 -22.99 3.62 -2.24
N TRP A 158 -22.78 2.45 -1.65
CA TRP A 158 -22.65 1.24 -2.46
C TRP A 158 -23.98 0.87 -3.15
N ARG A 159 -25.15 1.12 -2.51
CA ARG A 159 -26.46 0.93 -3.15
C ARG A 159 -26.64 1.84 -4.36
N ALA A 160 -26.24 3.12 -4.24
CA ALA A 160 -26.28 4.04 -5.37
C ALA A 160 -25.36 3.60 -6.52
N GLN A 161 -24.15 3.13 -6.20
CA GLN A 161 -23.22 2.59 -7.20
C GLN A 161 -23.79 1.34 -7.90
N SER A 162 -24.43 0.44 -7.16
CA SER A 162 -25.10 -0.73 -7.71
C SER A 162 -26.22 -0.35 -8.68
N GLN A 163 -27.01 0.68 -8.35
CA GLN A 163 -28.07 1.18 -9.24
C GLN A 163 -27.53 1.79 -10.54
N LEU A 164 -26.29 2.32 -10.52
CA LEU A 164 -25.58 2.78 -11.70
C LEU A 164 -24.97 1.64 -12.54
N GLY A 165 -25.18 0.39 -12.15
CA GLY A 165 -24.67 -0.78 -12.85
C GLY A 165 -23.20 -1.11 -12.58
N ASN A 166 -22.60 -0.51 -11.55
CA ASN A 166 -21.21 -0.77 -11.18
C ASN A 166 -21.08 -2.14 -10.47
N HIS A 167 -19.97 -2.83 -10.73
CA HIS A 167 -19.58 -4.02 -9.97
C HIS A 167 -19.02 -3.63 -8.61
N ILE A 168 -19.57 -4.23 -7.55
CA ILE A 168 -19.22 -3.90 -6.16
C ILE A 168 -18.83 -5.16 -5.42
N ILE A 169 -17.74 -5.07 -4.65
CA ILE A 169 -17.33 -6.08 -3.69
C ILE A 169 -17.42 -5.47 -2.30
N LEU A 170 -18.21 -6.10 -1.44
CA LEU A 170 -18.30 -5.73 -0.03
C LEU A 170 -17.36 -6.62 0.79
N TYR A 171 -16.54 -5.99 1.60
CA TYR A 171 -15.60 -6.65 2.51
C TYR A 171 -16.14 -6.68 3.93
N ALA A 172 -16.20 -7.87 4.50
CA ALA A 172 -16.50 -8.11 5.90
C ALA A 172 -15.46 -9.07 6.48
N PRO A 173 -15.12 -8.99 7.77
CA PRO A 173 -14.28 -9.98 8.41
C PRO A 173 -15.05 -11.30 8.52
N VAL A 174 -14.55 -12.36 7.88
CA VAL A 174 -15.08 -13.72 7.98
C VAL A 174 -14.08 -14.58 8.70
N VAL A 175 -14.40 -15.00 9.92
CA VAL A 175 -13.51 -15.78 10.78
C VAL A 175 -14.29 -16.92 11.43
N LYS A 176 -13.60 -17.99 11.83
CA LYS A 176 -14.15 -19.01 12.72
C LYS A 176 -14.30 -18.45 14.14
N ASP A 177 -15.19 -19.02 14.95
CA ASP A 177 -15.45 -18.59 16.33
C ASP A 177 -14.18 -18.53 17.18
N GLU A 178 -13.27 -19.50 17.01
CA GLU A 178 -11.95 -19.54 17.67
C GLU A 178 -11.05 -18.34 17.35
N HIS A 179 -11.32 -17.63 16.26
CA HIS A 179 -10.57 -16.48 15.80
C HIS A 179 -11.35 -15.16 15.87
N PHE A 180 -12.45 -15.14 16.63
CA PHE A 180 -13.33 -13.96 16.75
C PHE A 180 -12.59 -12.68 17.17
N LEU A 181 -11.59 -12.78 18.04
CA LEU A 181 -10.76 -11.63 18.45
C LEU A 181 -10.02 -10.98 17.26
N ASN A 182 -9.71 -11.73 16.23
CA ASN A 182 -9.09 -11.16 15.01
C ASN A 182 -10.09 -10.28 14.25
N ALA A 183 -11.37 -10.67 14.20
CA ALA A 183 -12.43 -9.85 13.63
C ALA A 183 -12.66 -8.57 14.44
N VAL A 184 -12.66 -8.67 15.77
CA VAL A 184 -12.76 -7.49 16.66
C VAL A 184 -11.59 -6.53 16.43
N SER A 185 -10.36 -7.04 16.39
CA SER A 185 -9.16 -6.22 16.13
C SER A 185 -9.20 -5.55 14.75
N TYR A 186 -9.73 -6.24 13.74
CA TYR A 186 -9.96 -5.66 12.41
C TYR A 186 -10.94 -4.50 12.46
N LEU A 187 -12.10 -4.68 13.12
CA LEU A 187 -13.15 -3.66 13.22
C LEU A 187 -12.69 -2.45 14.03
N VAL A 188 -11.98 -2.65 15.13
CA VAL A 188 -11.45 -1.54 15.95
C VAL A 188 -10.55 -0.62 15.10
N ARG A 189 -9.60 -1.18 14.36
CA ARG A 189 -8.75 -0.36 13.46
C ARG A 189 -9.57 0.40 12.40
N ARG A 190 -10.64 -0.19 11.89
CA ARG A 190 -11.54 0.51 10.93
C ARG A 190 -12.29 1.65 11.61
N MET A 191 -12.71 1.47 12.86
CA MET A 191 -13.38 2.53 13.62
C MET A 191 -12.42 3.69 13.89
N ASP A 192 -11.19 3.42 14.30
CA ASP A 192 -10.17 4.45 14.55
C ASP A 192 -9.88 5.26 13.27
N GLU A 193 -9.67 4.58 12.14
CA GLU A 193 -9.47 5.27 10.85
C GLU A 193 -10.66 6.16 10.47
N ASN A 194 -11.88 5.69 10.69
CA ASN A 194 -13.09 6.41 10.29
C ASN A 194 -13.43 7.59 11.18
N THR A 195 -12.86 7.66 12.38
CA THR A 195 -13.05 8.78 13.32
C THR A 195 -11.99 9.87 13.19
N ALA A 196 -10.93 9.65 12.39
CA ALA A 196 -9.92 10.67 12.15
C ALA A 196 -10.53 11.96 11.55
N PRO A 197 -10.16 13.17 12.03
CA PRO A 197 -10.80 14.41 11.63
C PRO A 197 -10.77 14.73 10.13
N ASP A 198 -9.77 14.22 9.43
CA ASP A 198 -9.56 14.40 8.00
C ASP A 198 -10.10 13.24 7.14
N ASN A 199 -10.69 12.21 7.77
CA ASN A 199 -11.34 11.11 7.05
C ASN A 199 -12.68 11.58 6.47
N PHE A 200 -12.94 11.20 5.20
CA PHE A 200 -14.18 11.53 4.51
C PHE A 200 -15.43 11.07 5.28
N LEU A 201 -15.42 9.87 5.89
CA LEU A 201 -16.57 9.31 6.57
C LEU A 201 -17.01 10.13 7.78
N THR A 202 -16.09 10.80 8.48
CA THR A 202 -16.39 11.71 9.58
C THR A 202 -17.31 12.86 9.13
N HIS A 203 -17.20 13.27 7.87
CA HIS A 203 -17.96 14.38 7.27
C HIS A 203 -19.13 13.93 6.40
N SER A 204 -19.33 12.62 6.21
CA SER A 204 -20.30 12.10 5.25
C SER A 204 -21.75 12.17 5.71
N PHE A 205 -22.01 12.32 7.01
CA PHE A 205 -23.36 12.43 7.56
C PHE A 205 -24.04 13.73 7.10
N ASN A 206 -25.21 13.58 6.48
CA ASN A 206 -25.98 14.71 5.93
C ASN A 206 -25.21 15.60 4.93
N LEU A 207 -24.21 15.06 4.27
CA LEU A 207 -23.44 15.78 3.26
C LEU A 207 -24.35 16.23 2.11
N LYS A 208 -24.37 17.53 1.84
CA LYS A 208 -25.18 18.14 0.76
C LYS A 208 -24.31 19.03 -0.11
N PRO A 209 -24.49 18.98 -1.44
CA PRO A 209 -23.79 19.89 -2.35
C PRO A 209 -23.99 21.36 -1.96
N GLY A 210 -22.90 22.15 -2.04
CA GLY A 210 -22.91 23.58 -1.77
C GLY A 210 -22.82 23.98 -0.28
N THR A 211 -22.74 23.01 0.64
CA THR A 211 -22.46 23.31 2.07
C THR A 211 -20.96 23.53 2.29
N ASP A 212 -20.59 24.19 3.40
CA ASP A 212 -19.17 24.40 3.75
C ASP A 212 -18.40 23.09 3.86
N THR A 213 -19.03 22.05 4.42
CA THR A 213 -18.44 20.70 4.49
C THR A 213 -18.20 20.10 3.10
N TRP A 214 -19.15 20.25 2.19
CA TRP A 214 -18.98 19.82 0.79
C TRP A 214 -17.82 20.55 0.13
N ASN A 215 -17.79 21.88 0.24
CA ASN A 215 -16.75 22.71 -0.35
C ASN A 215 -15.36 22.39 0.22
N PHE A 216 -15.28 22.10 1.52
CA PHE A 216 -14.05 21.66 2.17
C PHE A 216 -13.55 20.32 1.58
N LEU A 217 -14.41 19.32 1.46
CA LEU A 217 -14.05 18.00 0.92
C LEU A 217 -13.71 18.07 -0.59
N GLN A 218 -14.43 18.88 -1.33
CA GLN A 218 -14.14 19.16 -2.74
C GLN A 218 -12.75 19.77 -2.90
N LYS A 219 -12.44 20.79 -2.10
CA LYS A 219 -11.12 21.44 -2.11
C LYS A 219 -9.99 20.45 -1.79
N GLN A 220 -10.17 19.59 -0.79
CA GLN A 220 -9.20 18.54 -0.50
C GLN A 220 -8.95 17.62 -1.71
N PHE A 221 -10.00 17.24 -2.42
CA PHE A 221 -9.87 16.42 -3.62
C PHE A 221 -9.14 17.18 -4.74
N GLU A 222 -9.49 18.44 -4.99
CA GLU A 222 -8.86 19.29 -6.00
C GLU A 222 -7.36 19.51 -5.70
N GLU A 223 -6.99 19.76 -4.45
CA GLU A 223 -5.59 19.88 -4.03
C GLU A 223 -4.80 18.60 -4.30
N ALA A 224 -5.37 17.44 -3.97
CA ALA A 224 -4.76 16.14 -4.26
C ALA A 224 -4.64 15.91 -5.78
N TYR A 225 -5.67 16.25 -6.54
CA TYR A 225 -5.66 16.11 -8.00
C TYR A 225 -4.55 16.96 -8.65
N HIS A 226 -4.39 18.21 -8.22
CA HIS A 226 -3.33 19.08 -8.75
C HIS A 226 -1.91 18.64 -8.32
N LYS A 227 -1.79 17.95 -7.20
CA LYS A 227 -0.50 17.47 -6.68
C LYS A 227 -0.06 16.13 -7.26
N LYS A 228 -0.95 15.34 -7.87
CA LYS A 228 -0.74 13.93 -8.22
C LYS A 228 0.52 13.64 -9.06
N ASP A 229 0.85 14.54 -9.99
CA ASP A 229 2.01 14.35 -10.89
C ASP A 229 3.35 14.79 -10.25
N SER A 230 3.32 15.33 -9.04
CA SER A 230 4.49 15.86 -8.30
C SER A 230 4.80 15.12 -7.00
N VAL A 231 4.08 14.05 -6.69
CA VAL A 231 4.35 13.24 -5.49
C VAL A 231 5.66 12.50 -5.65
N SER A 232 6.48 12.51 -4.61
CA SER A 232 7.74 11.76 -4.61
C SER A 232 7.48 10.24 -4.58
N HIS A 233 8.14 9.50 -5.46
CA HIS A 233 8.12 8.03 -5.47
C HIS A 233 9.33 7.43 -4.75
N THR A 234 10.22 8.27 -4.20
CA THR A 234 11.44 7.81 -3.54
C THR A 234 11.13 7.26 -2.16
N PRO A 235 11.48 5.99 -1.88
CA PRO A 235 11.33 5.42 -0.54
C PRO A 235 12.12 6.22 0.49
N THR A 236 11.56 6.41 1.67
CA THR A 236 12.22 7.12 2.78
C THR A 236 13.21 6.23 3.54
N ARG A 237 13.01 4.90 3.53
CA ARG A 237 13.86 3.91 4.20
C ARG A 237 14.94 3.43 3.23
N THR A 238 16.17 3.93 3.41
CA THR A 238 17.30 3.69 2.49
C THR A 238 18.55 3.21 3.22
N GLN A 239 18.45 2.76 4.48
CA GLN A 239 19.60 2.29 5.26
C GLN A 239 20.39 1.22 4.49
N ASN A 240 21.72 1.35 4.49
CA ASN A 240 22.60 0.42 3.80
C ASN A 240 23.82 0.08 4.66
N ARG A 241 23.82 -1.09 5.28
CA ARG A 241 24.91 -1.58 6.13
C ARG A 241 26.13 -2.09 5.35
N LEU A 242 26.06 -2.15 4.01
CA LEU A 242 27.23 -2.47 3.18
C LEU A 242 28.15 -1.24 2.99
N LEU A 243 27.63 -0.04 3.22
CA LEU A 243 28.41 1.18 3.10
C LEU A 243 29.18 1.46 4.40
N SER A 244 30.38 2.02 4.26
CA SER A 244 31.15 2.51 5.39
C SER A 244 30.39 3.63 6.09
N TYR A 245 30.32 3.58 7.41
CA TYR A 245 29.69 4.61 8.20
C TYR A 245 30.56 5.86 8.23
N SER A 246 30.01 7.01 7.89
CA SER A 246 30.66 8.28 8.20
C SER A 246 30.40 8.59 9.68
N PRO A 247 31.44 8.94 10.47
CA PRO A 247 31.23 9.31 11.86
C PRO A 247 30.19 10.44 11.96
N VAL A 248 29.17 10.23 12.78
CA VAL A 248 28.22 11.31 13.09
C VAL A 248 28.97 12.33 13.96
N PRO A 249 28.89 13.63 13.65
CA PRO A 249 29.47 14.63 14.51
C PRO A 249 28.94 14.53 15.95
N PRO A 250 29.77 14.79 16.97
CA PRO A 250 29.25 14.82 18.34
C PRO A 250 28.07 15.76 18.44
N SER A 251 26.97 15.29 19.00
CA SER A 251 25.79 16.11 19.31
C SER A 251 25.61 16.13 20.82
N ASP A 252 25.01 17.20 21.36
CA ASP A 252 24.72 17.33 22.78
C ASP A 252 23.66 16.30 23.27
N LEU A 253 23.01 15.62 22.34
CA LEU A 253 22.02 14.59 22.60
C LEU A 253 22.56 13.21 22.21
N MET A 254 22.74 12.37 23.19
CA MET A 254 23.02 10.94 22.97
C MET A 254 21.82 10.28 22.30
N ARG A 255 22.02 9.71 21.11
CA ARG A 255 21.02 8.93 20.38
C ARG A 255 21.58 7.55 20.11
N ASN A 256 20.74 6.53 20.30
CA ASN A 256 21.09 5.18 19.90
C ASN A 256 21.19 5.09 18.38
N GLU A 257 22.06 4.20 17.92
CA GLU A 257 22.11 3.78 16.52
C GLU A 257 20.74 3.20 16.13
N PRO A 258 20.17 3.58 14.97
CA PRO A 258 18.94 2.96 14.47
C PRO A 258 19.11 1.46 14.30
N ASP A 259 18.07 0.69 14.61
CA ASP A 259 18.04 -0.74 14.36
C ASP A 259 18.38 -1.05 12.89
N THR A 260 19.01 -2.19 12.65
CA THR A 260 19.20 -2.63 11.27
C THR A 260 17.86 -3.00 10.64
N ASP A 261 17.55 -2.36 9.54
CA ASP A 261 16.36 -2.63 8.77
C ASP A 261 16.58 -3.84 7.84
N PHE A 262 16.22 -5.02 8.33
CA PHE A 262 16.36 -6.26 7.57
C PHE A 262 15.30 -6.44 6.46
N ASP A 263 14.34 -5.55 6.34
CA ASP A 263 13.39 -5.54 5.24
C ASP A 263 14.03 -5.03 3.95
N LEU A 264 15.15 -4.30 4.06
CA LEU A 264 15.89 -3.77 2.92
C LEU A 264 16.84 -4.82 2.31
N PRO A 265 16.79 -5.07 0.99
CA PRO A 265 17.61 -6.10 0.33
C PRO A 265 19.11 -5.97 0.58
N GLN A 266 19.65 -4.74 0.59
CA GLN A 266 21.06 -4.46 0.86
C GLN A 266 21.48 -4.88 2.27
N ASN A 267 20.61 -4.76 3.27
CA ASN A 267 20.89 -5.19 4.64
C ASN A 267 20.75 -6.70 4.80
N GLN A 268 19.87 -7.35 4.04
CA GLN A 268 19.81 -8.81 3.94
C GLN A 268 21.10 -9.37 3.32
N GLU A 269 21.63 -8.72 2.28
CA GLU A 269 22.90 -9.12 1.67
C GLU A 269 24.07 -8.93 2.64
N TRP A 270 24.08 -7.84 3.39
CA TRP A 270 25.08 -7.61 4.45
C TRP A 270 25.08 -8.74 5.48
N VAL A 271 23.92 -9.15 5.98
CA VAL A 271 23.80 -10.26 6.93
C VAL A 271 24.24 -11.58 6.32
N ARG A 272 23.86 -11.88 5.07
CA ARG A 272 24.28 -13.12 4.39
C ARG A 272 25.82 -13.18 4.30
N LYS A 273 26.49 -12.08 4.02
CA LYS A 273 27.97 -12.01 4.00
C LYS A 273 28.57 -12.31 5.38
N ILE A 274 27.98 -11.76 6.45
CA ILE A 274 28.41 -12.04 7.82
C ILE A 274 28.27 -13.54 8.11
N PHE A 275 27.09 -14.13 7.89
CA PHE A 275 26.88 -15.55 8.13
C PHE A 275 27.81 -16.44 7.30
N ALA A 276 28.09 -16.09 6.05
CA ALA A 276 29.00 -16.83 5.20
C ALA A 276 30.45 -16.79 5.73
N LYS A 277 30.87 -15.64 6.28
CA LYS A 277 32.18 -15.48 6.93
C LYS A 277 32.28 -16.37 8.17
N TRP A 278 31.30 -16.28 9.06
CA TRP A 278 31.36 -16.98 10.35
C TRP A 278 31.12 -18.50 10.24
N LYS A 279 30.36 -18.98 9.24
CA LYS A 279 30.22 -20.42 8.97
C LYS A 279 31.53 -21.09 8.60
N LYS A 280 32.47 -20.35 7.96
CA LYS A 280 33.78 -20.89 7.59
C LYS A 280 34.77 -20.94 8.76
N SER A 281 34.49 -20.20 9.85
CA SER A 281 35.37 -20.12 11.02
C SER A 281 34.98 -21.11 12.13
N SER A 282 34.02 -21.98 11.93
CA SER A 282 33.59 -22.95 12.96
C SER A 282 34.63 -24.05 13.28
N ASP A 283 35.68 -24.18 12.47
CA ASP A 283 36.78 -25.13 12.70
C ASP A 283 38.03 -24.46 13.33
N ASP A 284 38.02 -23.17 13.53
CA ASP A 284 39.16 -22.44 14.13
C ASP A 284 38.82 -21.97 15.54
N THR A 285 39.83 -22.01 16.40
CA THR A 285 39.82 -21.40 17.75
C THR A 285 39.27 -19.99 17.72
N PRO A 286 38.41 -19.63 18.66
CA PRO A 286 37.82 -18.30 18.68
C PRO A 286 38.91 -17.23 18.72
N GLU A 287 38.94 -16.37 17.71
CA GLU A 287 39.80 -15.19 17.68
C GLU A 287 39.38 -14.26 18.83
N ILE A 288 40.24 -14.15 19.86
CA ILE A 288 40.01 -13.20 20.96
C ILE A 288 40.33 -11.83 20.39
N ILE A 289 39.29 -11.03 20.14
CA ILE A 289 39.48 -9.61 19.80
C ILE A 289 39.74 -8.87 21.11
N PRO A 290 40.95 -8.36 21.36
CA PRO A 290 41.19 -7.54 22.53
C PRO A 290 40.37 -6.25 22.41
N LEU A 291 39.66 -5.90 23.47
CA LEU A 291 38.91 -4.65 23.60
C LEU A 291 39.87 -3.45 23.62
#